data_3a36e123db94f43f03bc9518d22e6329
#
_entry.id   3a36e123db94f43f03bc9518d22e6329
#
_cell.length_a   1.000
_cell.length_b   1.000
_cell.length_c   1.000
_cell.angle_alpha   90.00
_cell.angle_beta   90.00
_cell.angle_gamma   90.00
#
_symmetry.space_group_name_H-M   'P 1'
#
loop_
_entity.id
_entity.type
_entity.pdbx_description
1 polymer ?
#
loop_
_entity_poly.entity_id
_entity_poly.type
_entity_poly.pdbx_seq_one_letter_code
_entity_poly.pdbx_strand_id
1 'polypeptide(L)'
;MGNGAGQKGQKSHDLVSCDTLERHLGDSRWRILDTRFDLFDTDAGEKAYRKSHIPGALYAHLDRDLAGPPGGDRGRHPLPDRETWQATAGRWGIGPRTRVVVYD
;
A
#
# COMPACT_ATOMS: atom_id res chain seq x y z
N MET A 1 -19.71 19.19 -15.34
CA MET A 1 -19.41 18.96 -15.10
C MET A 1 -18.76 19.07 -15.01
N GLY A 2 -18.37 19.00 -14.96
CA GLY A 2 -17.89 18.92 -14.70
C GLY A 2 -17.24 18.57 -14.57
N ASN A 3 -17.18 18.25 -14.63
CA ASN A 3 -16.58 17.79 -14.45
C ASN A 3 -16.05 17.53 -14.54
N GLY A 4 -15.93 17.53 -14.62
CA GLY A 4 -15.57 17.23 -14.56
C GLY A 4 -14.98 16.72 -14.82
N ALA A 5 -15.02 16.68 -15.12
CA ALA A 5 -14.57 16.19 -15.22
C ALA A 5 -13.76 15.98 -15.26
N GLY A 6 -13.52 16.19 -15.26
CA GLY A 6 -13.01 15.94 -15.01
C GLY A 6 -12.30 15.85 -14.72
N GLN A 7 -12.17 16.20 -14.79
CA GLN A 7 -11.78 15.90 -14.21
C GLN A 7 -11.94 15.47 -13.65
N LYS A 8 -12.11 15.30 -13.71
CA LYS A 8 -12.59 14.68 -12.87
C LYS A 8 -12.44 13.26 -12.51
N GLY A 9 -12.45 12.45 -12.91
CA GLY A 9 -12.18 11.08 -12.75
C GLY A 9 -10.82 10.76 -12.24
N GLN A 10 -9.87 11.64 -12.47
CA GLN A 10 -8.50 11.47 -12.00
C GLN A 10 -8.41 11.43 -10.48
N LYS A 11 -9.16 12.30 -9.85
CA LYS A 11 -9.14 12.36 -8.40
C LYS A 11 -9.66 11.10 -7.74
N SER A 12 -10.60 10.42 -8.40
CA SER A 12 -11.14 9.20 -7.83
C SER A 12 -10.12 8.08 -7.78
N HIS A 13 -8.98 8.22 -8.46
CA HIS A 13 -7.91 7.24 -8.41
C HIS A 13 -6.99 7.43 -7.22
N ASP A 14 -7.06 8.59 -6.56
CA ASP A 14 -6.16 8.91 -5.47
C ASP A 14 -6.71 8.53 -4.11
N LEU A 15 -8.01 8.61 -3.94
CA LEU A 15 -8.64 8.36 -2.65
C LEU A 15 -9.82 7.43 -2.81
N VAL A 16 -10.03 6.60 -1.79
CA VAL A 16 -11.14 5.66 -1.76
C VAL A 16 -11.96 5.95 -0.52
N SER A 17 -13.28 6.06 -0.66
CA SER A 17 -14.14 6.27 0.49
C SER A 17 -14.25 4.99 1.31
N CYS A 18 -14.58 5.13 2.60
CA CYS A 18 -14.80 3.98 3.46
C CYS A 18 -15.94 3.11 2.96
N ASP A 19 -16.99 3.71 2.42
CA ASP A 19 -18.12 2.94 1.89
C ASP A 19 -17.70 2.08 0.70
N THR A 20 -16.91 2.65 -0.20
CA THR A 20 -16.43 1.90 -1.36
C THR A 20 -15.54 0.77 -0.92
N LEU A 21 -14.61 1.04 0.00
CA LEU A 21 -13.71 0.02 0.50
C LEU A 21 -14.48 -1.11 1.17
N GLU A 22 -15.46 -0.78 1.99
CA GLU A 22 -16.26 -1.78 2.69
C GLU A 22 -16.94 -2.74 1.72
N ARG A 23 -17.44 -2.22 0.60
CA ARG A 23 -18.10 -3.05 -0.40
C ARG A 23 -17.16 -4.03 -1.10
N HIS A 24 -15.86 -3.77 -1.04
CA HIS A 24 -14.86 -4.61 -1.70
C HIS A 24 -14.01 -5.44 -0.74
N LEU A 25 -14.35 -5.45 0.53
CA LEU A 25 -13.66 -6.31 1.49
C LEU A 25 -13.91 -7.77 1.07
N GLY A 26 -12.81 -8.52 0.96
CA GLY A 26 -12.90 -9.90 0.50
C GLY A 26 -12.90 -10.08 -1.00
N ASP A 27 -12.91 -9.00 -1.77
CA ASP A 27 -12.84 -9.07 -3.22
C ASP A 27 -11.41 -9.43 -3.63
N SER A 28 -11.24 -10.55 -4.34
CA SER A 28 -9.93 -11.05 -4.71
C SER A 28 -9.17 -10.13 -5.67
N ARG A 29 -9.86 -9.18 -6.30
CA ARG A 29 -9.23 -8.22 -7.20
C ARG A 29 -8.71 -6.99 -6.46
N TRP A 30 -8.96 -6.89 -5.16
CA TRP A 30 -8.53 -5.77 -4.33
C TRP A 30 -7.51 -6.26 -3.32
N ARG A 31 -6.47 -5.47 -3.10
CA ARG A 31 -5.50 -5.69 -2.04
C ARG A 31 -5.38 -4.44 -1.21
N ILE A 32 -5.45 -4.59 0.09
CA ILE A 32 -5.38 -3.48 1.04
C ILE A 32 -4.05 -3.63 1.78
N LEU A 33 -3.27 -2.56 1.79
CA LEU A 33 -1.97 -2.56 2.44
C LEU A 33 -1.97 -1.56 3.58
N ASP A 34 -1.58 -2.03 4.76
CA ASP A 34 -1.36 -1.20 5.93
C ASP A 34 0.11 -0.79 5.91
N THR A 35 0.37 0.50 5.78
CA THR A 35 1.74 1.01 5.70
C THR A 35 2.12 1.85 6.92
N ARG A 36 1.42 1.67 8.04
CA ARG A 36 1.75 2.42 9.26
C ARG A 36 3.20 2.15 9.66
N PHE A 37 3.92 3.23 9.97
CA PHE A 37 5.35 3.14 10.24
C PHE A 37 5.80 4.31 11.10
N ASP A 38 6.72 4.04 12.02
CA ASP A 38 7.33 5.07 12.87
C ASP A 38 8.84 5.00 12.66
N LEU A 39 9.44 6.10 12.25
CA LEU A 39 10.88 6.17 12.00
C LEU A 39 11.71 5.92 13.25
N PHE A 40 11.16 6.19 14.43
CA PHE A 40 11.85 6.03 15.70
C PHE A 40 11.62 4.68 16.35
N ASP A 41 10.63 3.93 15.87
CA ASP A 41 10.37 2.56 16.34
C ASP A 41 9.87 1.78 15.15
N THR A 42 10.78 1.16 14.43
CA THR A 42 10.47 0.52 13.16
C THR A 42 9.54 -0.70 13.30
N ASP A 43 9.28 -1.15 14.51
CA ASP A 43 8.34 -2.25 14.75
C ASP A 43 6.96 -1.76 15.15
N ALA A 44 6.80 -0.47 15.42
CA ALA A 44 5.54 0.05 15.94
C ALA A 44 4.37 -0.14 14.97
N GLY A 45 4.62 0.05 13.67
CA GLY A 45 3.57 -0.13 12.66
C GLY A 45 3.08 -1.57 12.60
N GLU A 46 3.99 -2.51 12.61
CA GLU A 46 3.63 -3.92 12.56
C GLU A 46 2.91 -4.35 13.83
N LYS A 47 3.33 -3.84 14.99
CA LYS A 47 2.63 -4.12 16.24
C LYS A 47 1.21 -3.59 16.20
N ALA A 48 1.03 -2.37 15.66
CA ALA A 48 -0.30 -1.79 15.50
C ALA A 48 -1.17 -2.63 14.58
N TYR A 49 -0.58 -3.11 13.49
CA TYR A 49 -1.28 -3.98 12.55
C TYR A 49 -1.77 -5.26 13.24
N ARG A 50 -0.92 -5.89 14.03
CA ARG A 50 -1.30 -7.10 14.74
C ARG A 50 -2.42 -6.85 15.74
N LYS A 51 -2.44 -5.67 16.33
CA LYS A 51 -3.45 -5.31 17.32
C LYS A 51 -4.79 -5.07 16.65
N SER A 52 -4.82 -4.35 15.55
CA SER A 52 -6.03 -4.15 14.76
C SER A 52 -5.68 -3.60 13.38
N HIS A 53 -6.39 -4.06 12.38
CA HIS A 53 -6.23 -3.59 11.01
C HIS A 53 -7.52 -3.85 10.24
N ILE A 54 -7.62 -3.24 9.07
CA ILE A 54 -8.78 -3.45 8.20
C ILE A 54 -8.83 -4.93 7.80
N PRO A 55 -10.01 -5.57 7.89
CA PRO A 55 -10.13 -6.99 7.54
C PRO A 55 -9.55 -7.29 6.16
N GLY A 56 -8.68 -8.27 6.11
CA GLY A 56 -8.03 -8.68 4.86
C GLY A 56 -6.82 -7.86 4.46
N ALA A 57 -6.49 -6.80 5.20
CA ALA A 57 -5.32 -5.99 4.88
C ALA A 57 -4.03 -6.76 5.16
N LEU A 58 -3.02 -6.51 4.33
CA LEU A 58 -1.68 -7.04 4.53
C LEU A 58 -0.79 -5.93 5.06
N TYR A 59 0.21 -6.28 5.85
CA TYR A 59 1.13 -5.28 6.36
C TYR A 59 2.31 -5.11 5.41
N ALA A 60 2.61 -3.86 5.05
CA ALA A 60 3.74 -3.51 4.21
C ALA A 60 4.73 -2.69 5.03
N HIS A 61 5.87 -3.27 5.38
CA HIS A 61 6.89 -2.63 6.20
C HIS A 61 7.76 -1.73 5.31
N LEU A 62 7.90 -0.46 5.69
CA LEU A 62 8.63 0.50 4.87
C LEU A 62 10.06 0.04 4.57
N ASP A 63 10.81 -0.37 5.59
CA ASP A 63 12.20 -0.79 5.41
C ASP A 63 12.34 -2.13 4.71
N ARG A 64 11.48 -3.07 5.07
CA ARG A 64 11.61 -4.45 4.63
C ARG A 64 11.00 -4.70 3.25
N ASP A 65 9.85 -4.08 3.00
CA ASP A 65 9.06 -4.41 1.82
C ASP A 65 9.00 -3.31 0.77
N LEU A 66 9.07 -2.06 1.19
CA LEU A 66 8.82 -0.92 0.29
C LEU A 66 10.09 -0.16 -0.08
N ALA A 67 11.23 -0.50 0.50
CA ALA A 67 12.49 0.18 0.24
C ALA A 67 13.58 -0.82 -0.08
N GLY A 68 14.58 -0.37 -0.85
CA GLY A 68 15.79 -1.15 -1.08
C GLY A 68 16.80 -0.90 0.03
N PRO A 69 17.97 -1.52 -0.04
CA PRO A 69 19.00 -1.33 0.97
C PRO A 69 19.44 0.12 1.00
N PRO A 70 19.64 0.71 2.19
CA PRO A 70 20.09 2.09 2.29
C PRO A 70 21.56 2.22 1.90
N GLY A 71 21.98 3.45 1.58
CA GLY A 71 23.39 3.75 1.36
C GLY A 71 23.64 4.56 0.11
N GLY A 72 24.83 5.14 0.04
CA GLY A 72 25.30 5.89 -1.09
C GLY A 72 24.37 7.03 -1.45
N ASP A 73 24.18 7.22 -2.74
CA ASP A 73 23.35 8.29 -3.27
C ASP A 73 21.86 7.97 -3.19
N ARG A 74 21.51 6.77 -2.73
CA ARG A 74 20.14 6.28 -2.79
C ARG A 74 19.29 6.73 -1.61
N GLY A 75 19.92 7.32 -0.61
CA GLY A 75 19.20 7.81 0.55
C GLY A 75 18.82 6.71 1.53
N ARG A 76 18.00 7.09 2.51
CA ARG A 76 17.63 6.20 3.60
C ARG A 76 16.58 5.15 3.19
N HIS A 77 15.65 5.55 2.35
CA HIS A 77 14.59 4.66 1.87
C HIS A 77 14.55 4.71 0.34
N PRO A 78 15.57 4.17 -0.32
CA PRO A 78 15.55 4.14 -1.78
C PRO A 78 14.49 3.15 -2.26
N LEU A 79 14.07 3.30 -3.50
CA LEU A 79 13.14 2.34 -4.09
C LEU A 79 13.81 0.97 -4.21
N PRO A 80 13.08 -0.11 -4.04
CA PRO A 80 13.64 -1.44 -4.27
C PRO A 80 13.89 -1.65 -5.76
N ASP A 81 14.76 -2.58 -6.10
CA ASP A 81 14.94 -2.89 -7.51
C ASP A 81 13.69 -3.60 -8.05
N ARG A 82 13.63 -3.67 -9.37
CA ARG A 82 12.45 -4.16 -10.05
C ARG A 82 12.13 -5.62 -9.69
N GLU A 83 13.14 -6.46 -9.67
CA GLU A 83 12.93 -7.89 -9.38
C GLU A 83 12.46 -8.10 -7.96
N THR A 84 13.07 -7.41 -7.01
CA THR A 84 12.66 -7.49 -5.60
C THR A 84 11.23 -7.02 -5.43
N TRP A 85 10.89 -5.89 -6.07
CA TRP A 85 9.53 -5.37 -5.98
C TRP A 85 8.51 -6.32 -6.60
N GLN A 86 8.85 -6.92 -7.74
CA GLN A 86 7.95 -7.88 -8.38
C GLN A 86 7.70 -9.10 -7.50
N ALA A 87 8.73 -9.59 -6.82
CA ALA A 87 8.58 -10.71 -5.91
C ALA A 87 7.70 -10.34 -4.72
N THR A 88 7.89 -9.16 -4.15
CA THR A 88 7.08 -8.69 -3.03
C THR A 88 5.62 -8.55 -3.44
N ALA A 89 5.36 -7.91 -4.55
CA ALA A 89 4.00 -7.73 -5.05
C ALA A 89 3.35 -9.08 -5.35
N GLY A 90 4.11 -10.02 -5.89
CA GLY A 90 3.60 -11.36 -6.16
C GLY A 90 3.18 -12.09 -4.90
N ARG A 91 3.97 -11.95 -3.82
CA ARG A 91 3.59 -12.56 -2.53
C ARG A 91 2.29 -12.00 -1.99
N TRP A 92 2.00 -10.76 -2.28
CA TRP A 92 0.75 -10.13 -1.85
C TRP A 92 -0.41 -10.39 -2.81
N GLY A 93 -0.17 -11.11 -3.90
CA GLY A 93 -1.22 -11.39 -4.88
C GLY A 93 -1.56 -10.22 -5.77
N ILE A 94 -0.63 -9.29 -5.94
CA ILE A 94 -0.84 -8.11 -6.80
C ILE A 94 -0.41 -8.44 -8.22
N GLY A 95 -1.33 -8.33 -9.15
CA GLY A 95 -1.09 -8.51 -10.58
C GLY A 95 -1.54 -7.28 -11.36
N PRO A 96 -1.49 -7.35 -12.70
CA PRO A 96 -1.79 -6.19 -13.55
C PRO A 96 -3.19 -5.63 -13.38
N ARG A 97 -4.13 -6.43 -12.91
CA ARG A 97 -5.52 -6.02 -12.76
C ARG A 97 -5.96 -5.85 -11.31
N THR A 98 -5.00 -5.94 -10.39
CA THR A 98 -5.31 -5.79 -8.98
C THR A 98 -5.44 -4.33 -8.62
N ARG A 99 -6.48 -3.99 -7.90
CA ARG A 99 -6.64 -2.66 -7.33
C ARG A 99 -6.00 -2.66 -5.94
N VAL A 100 -5.09 -1.73 -5.72
CA VAL A 100 -4.35 -1.65 -4.46
C VAL A 100 -4.80 -0.41 -3.70
N VAL A 101 -5.18 -0.60 -2.44
CA VAL A 101 -5.55 0.48 -1.54
C VAL A 101 -4.56 0.47 -0.39
N VAL A 102 -4.05 1.64 -0.06
CA VAL A 102 -3.03 1.82 0.97
C VAL A 102 -3.58 2.73 2.06
N TYR A 103 -3.33 2.39 3.32
CA TYR A 103 -3.66 3.30 4.41
C TYR A 103 -2.52 3.34 5.44
N ASP A 104 -2.45 4.44 6.18
CA ASP A 104 -1.45 4.62 7.24
C ASP A 104 -2.06 5.21 8.51
#